data_bc43e4b84bef66c76ab66c081a333f80
#
_entry.id   bc43e4b84bef66c76ab66c081a333f80
#
_cell.length_a   1.000
_cell.length_b   1.000
_cell.length_c   1.000
_cell.angle_alpha   90.00
_cell.angle_beta   90.00
_cell.angle_gamma   90.00
#
_symmetry.space_group_name_H-M   'P 1'
#
loop_
_entity.id
_entity.type
_entity.pdbx_description
1 polymer ?
#
loop_
_entity_poly.entity_id
_entity_poly.type
_entity_poly.pdbx_seq_one_letter_code
_entity_poly.pdbx_strand_id
1 'polypeptide(L)'
;MNASSIDFFPRNLATSPVFSAKPFLLALSLISTYLVSVAFYRLFFSPLASIPGPWYAAVSDLWITTHVLRMQQCRVVQDLFDTYGPIVRIGPNKVAFCDAGTMRSVYCVHKFDKSAYYKSLLTNNNDHAMTTLPHAEHAIRKKTYAPHYTPANLALFQPELNDLALKLTDILSIRSSSVDVLDLFRHLMVDVIACTVFGSRSGSLDNWNKGVRDPLSIAVYDFPKRGIMRSAVPTWAWKLVCKVPNARFREMCNSDNIMAEYVGSRLYEMRANMQAASLSTPIRPTFPASVSATFDHMEKNDLSALGYPSEGTVNVGDEHKMPLIQRLLGTKMPSDEKNQKDVVTIERDIVSEAMGHLIAGVDTSSTSLSYMFWELSRRRDVMQRLQAEIDEIMPDPRVIPDATVLNRSEYLNAFVKESLRVYGAAPSLLERVVPSPSSPSRPSHLTKPSSKPNSRAGSRNTSPSRAASPILSTARHEDFDMMGYALPPGTIVATQAWSMHRDEDVFPSAETFLPERWLVDPHADREVEEERLARMHLHLVPFGVGTRQCGGQNLAHLMIRIVVAVVVRNCEVRADVRETNERSMSMRDAFVLFPAAKECKLAFVPRAH
;
A
#
# COMPACT_ATOMS: atom_id res chain seq x y z
N MET A 1 11.88 91.92 -27.53
CA MET A 1 10.45 91.62 -27.59
C MET A 1 10.23 90.22 -26.98
N ASN A 2 9.42 90.18 -25.98
CA ASN A 2 9.21 89.13 -24.97
C ASN A 2 8.98 87.72 -25.50
N ALA A 3 9.68 86.74 -24.95
CA ALA A 3 9.35 85.36 -24.98
C ALA A 3 9.00 84.94 -23.55
N SER A 4 7.72 84.67 -23.33
CA SER A 4 7.12 84.13 -22.09
C SER A 4 7.35 82.63 -22.05
N SER A 5 8.09 82.14 -21.06
CA SER A 5 8.21 80.74 -20.68
C SER A 5 6.98 80.28 -19.96
N ILE A 6 6.35 79.25 -20.45
CA ILE A 6 5.22 78.55 -19.79
C ILE A 6 5.84 77.37 -19.03
N ASP A 7 5.91 77.50 -17.69
CA ASP A 7 6.15 76.40 -16.77
C ASP A 7 4.88 75.53 -16.62
N PHE A 8 4.91 74.30 -17.19
CA PHE A 8 3.95 73.25 -16.94
C PHE A 8 4.64 72.03 -16.30
N PHE A 9 4.84 72.09 -15.00
CA PHE A 9 5.10 70.88 -14.21
C PHE A 9 4.22 70.98 -12.94
N PRO A 10 3.28 70.07 -12.74
CA PRO A 10 2.59 69.98 -11.43
C PRO A 10 3.55 69.31 -10.43
N ARG A 11 4.09 70.08 -9.54
CA ARG A 11 4.66 69.60 -8.26
C ARG A 11 3.51 69.09 -7.39
N ASN A 12 3.16 67.81 -7.49
CA ASN A 12 2.44 67.08 -6.44
C ASN A 12 2.39 65.57 -6.76
N LEU A 13 3.54 64.93 -6.62
CA LEU A 13 3.67 63.44 -6.59
C LEU A 13 4.67 63.03 -5.50
N ALA A 14 4.33 63.37 -4.27
CA ALA A 14 5.10 62.86 -3.11
C ALA A 14 4.18 62.69 -1.90
N THR A 15 3.19 61.81 -2.00
CA THR A 15 2.60 61.06 -0.88
C THR A 15 2.26 59.68 -1.39
N SER A 16 3.27 58.87 -1.66
CA SER A 16 3.11 57.41 -1.61
C SER A 16 2.63 57.09 -0.21
N PRO A 17 1.56 56.26 -0.03
CA PRO A 17 1.18 55.81 1.28
C PRO A 17 2.37 55.01 1.81
N VAL A 18 3.13 55.57 2.76
CA VAL A 18 4.06 54.85 3.60
C VAL A 18 3.22 53.82 4.31
N PHE A 19 3.19 52.58 3.80
CA PHE A 19 2.64 51.43 4.50
C PHE A 19 3.33 51.42 5.86
N SER A 20 2.63 51.85 6.88
CA SER A 20 3.15 51.88 8.24
C SER A 20 3.61 50.45 8.57
N ALA A 21 4.91 50.25 8.78
CA ALA A 21 5.47 48.95 9.16
C ALA A 21 4.93 48.44 10.50
N LYS A 22 4.33 49.34 11.31
CA LYS A 22 3.78 49.03 12.64
C LYS A 22 2.73 47.92 12.66
N PRO A 23 1.66 47.92 11.81
CA PRO A 23 0.68 46.83 11.85
C PRO A 23 1.28 45.48 11.37
N PHE A 24 2.23 45.53 10.45
CA PHE A 24 2.96 44.32 10.01
C PHE A 24 3.83 43.75 11.12
N LEU A 25 4.60 44.60 11.84
CA LEU A 25 5.41 44.19 12.99
C LEU A 25 4.53 43.69 14.15
N LEU A 26 3.41 44.31 14.40
CA LEU A 26 2.44 43.84 15.41
C LEU A 26 1.88 42.47 15.03
N ALA A 27 1.45 42.27 13.79
CA ALA A 27 0.96 40.99 13.30
C ALA A 27 2.03 39.90 13.40
N LEU A 28 3.27 40.20 13.01
CA LEU A 28 4.40 39.28 13.12
C LEU A 28 4.70 38.91 14.60
N SER A 29 4.65 39.90 15.50
CA SER A 29 4.84 39.68 16.95
C SER A 29 3.76 38.79 17.52
N LEU A 30 2.49 39.02 17.17
CA LEU A 30 1.35 38.19 17.62
C LEU A 30 1.46 36.76 17.11
N ILE A 31 1.80 36.58 15.82
CA ILE A 31 2.03 35.25 15.24
C ILE A 31 3.19 34.54 15.95
N SER A 32 4.31 35.23 16.16
CA SER A 32 5.48 34.67 16.84
C SER A 32 5.14 34.25 18.28
N THR A 33 4.44 35.10 19.04
CA THR A 33 4.00 34.80 20.40
C THR A 33 3.07 33.60 20.41
N TYR A 34 2.11 33.52 19.48
CA TYR A 34 1.22 32.37 19.33
C TYR A 34 2.01 31.08 19.05
N LEU A 35 2.94 31.11 18.09
CA LEU A 35 3.76 29.94 17.75
C LEU A 35 4.63 29.46 18.91
N VAL A 36 5.24 30.39 19.65
CA VAL A 36 6.05 30.08 20.84
C VAL A 36 5.16 29.47 21.94
N SER A 37 3.97 30.04 22.18
CA SER A 37 3.03 29.53 23.19
C SER A 37 2.54 28.12 22.83
N VAL A 38 2.23 27.86 21.55
CA VAL A 38 1.84 26.53 21.07
C VAL A 38 3.00 25.54 21.20
N ALA A 39 4.22 25.94 20.85
CA ALA A 39 5.40 25.09 21.01
C ALA A 39 5.65 24.74 22.48
N PHE A 40 5.57 25.72 23.36
CA PHE A 40 5.72 25.54 24.82
C PHE A 40 4.66 24.57 25.37
N TYR A 41 3.39 24.78 25.02
CA TYR A 41 2.32 23.86 25.39
C TYR A 41 2.59 22.41 24.90
N ARG A 42 2.99 22.25 23.62
CA ARG A 42 3.24 20.93 23.02
C ARG A 42 4.42 20.19 23.67
N LEU A 43 5.41 20.93 24.14
CA LEU A 43 6.59 20.35 24.79
C LEU A 43 6.32 19.94 26.24
N PHE A 44 5.58 20.77 27.01
CA PHE A 44 5.51 20.62 28.46
C PHE A 44 4.13 20.22 28.99
N PHE A 45 3.05 20.59 28.30
CA PHE A 45 1.68 20.41 28.78
C PHE A 45 0.81 19.50 27.93
N SER A 46 1.32 19.06 26.75
CA SER A 46 0.61 18.10 25.91
C SER A 46 0.48 16.75 26.63
N PRO A 47 -0.65 16.04 26.53
CA PRO A 47 -0.77 14.66 27.02
C PRO A 47 0.31 13.71 26.48
N LEU A 48 0.90 14.04 25.31
CA LEU A 48 1.97 13.27 24.69
C LEU A 48 3.38 13.74 25.12
N ALA A 49 3.52 14.67 26.07
CA ALA A 49 4.83 15.23 26.46
C ALA A 49 5.73 14.19 27.15
N SER A 50 5.13 13.17 27.79
CA SER A 50 5.86 12.07 28.45
C SER A 50 6.42 11.04 27.47
N ILE A 51 5.94 11.00 26.21
CA ILE A 51 6.41 10.03 25.22
C ILE A 51 7.79 10.47 24.69
N PRO A 52 8.80 9.58 24.70
CA PRO A 52 10.13 9.90 24.23
C PRO A 52 10.12 10.30 22.74
N GLY A 53 11.06 11.15 22.36
CA GLY A 53 11.24 11.58 20.98
C GLY A 53 11.93 12.92 20.84
N PRO A 54 12.29 13.35 19.64
CA PRO A 54 12.97 14.60 19.41
C PRO A 54 12.02 15.78 19.65
N TRP A 55 12.49 16.78 20.40
CA TRP A 55 11.69 17.97 20.79
C TRP A 55 11.07 18.71 19.58
N TYR A 56 11.79 18.77 18.46
CA TYR A 56 11.30 19.44 17.24
C TYR A 56 10.13 18.70 16.59
N ALA A 57 10.06 17.37 16.71
CA ALA A 57 8.91 16.59 16.25
C ALA A 57 7.67 16.89 17.12
N ALA A 58 7.84 17.09 18.44
CA ALA A 58 6.74 17.49 19.30
C ALA A 58 6.14 18.85 18.92
N VAL A 59 6.96 19.76 18.37
CA VAL A 59 6.54 21.11 17.99
C VAL A 59 5.81 21.16 16.64
N SER A 60 6.29 20.42 15.62
CA SER A 60 5.77 20.53 14.24
C SER A 60 5.92 19.23 13.45
N ASP A 61 4.95 18.95 12.58
CA ASP A 61 5.05 17.88 11.58
C ASP A 61 6.05 18.21 10.43
N LEU A 62 6.57 19.43 10.38
CA LEU A 62 7.44 19.88 9.29
C LEU A 62 8.68 19.00 9.15
N TRP A 63 9.27 18.59 10.27
CA TRP A 63 10.44 17.72 10.27
C TRP A 63 10.15 16.37 9.59
N ILE A 64 9.13 15.63 10.04
CA ILE A 64 8.78 14.33 9.44
C ILE A 64 8.35 14.50 7.97
N THR A 65 7.65 15.59 7.64
CA THR A 65 7.25 15.92 6.27
C THR A 65 8.48 16.10 5.36
N THR A 66 9.57 16.71 5.85
CA THR A 66 10.80 16.82 5.04
C THR A 66 11.40 15.47 4.71
N HIS A 67 11.33 14.50 5.63
CA HIS A 67 11.82 13.12 5.41
C HIS A 67 10.89 12.33 4.48
N VAL A 68 9.57 12.55 4.56
CA VAL A 68 8.60 12.03 3.59
C VAL A 68 8.92 12.54 2.18
N LEU A 69 9.15 13.84 2.00
CA LEU A 69 9.49 14.43 0.71
C LEU A 69 10.87 13.97 0.19
N ARG A 70 11.81 13.66 1.08
CA ARG A 70 13.12 13.07 0.73
C ARG A 70 13.05 11.57 0.49
N MET A 71 11.87 10.95 0.67
CA MET A 71 11.64 9.52 0.49
C MET A 71 12.58 8.65 1.38
N GLN A 72 12.67 9.01 2.67
CA GLN A 72 13.54 8.38 3.68
C GLN A 72 12.83 8.22 5.04
N GLN A 73 11.50 8.27 5.06
CA GLN A 73 10.72 8.23 6.31
C GLN A 73 10.98 6.96 7.11
N CYS A 74 10.97 5.79 6.45
CA CYS A 74 11.09 4.51 7.14
C CYS A 74 12.42 4.37 7.89
N ARG A 75 13.52 4.77 7.26
CA ARG A 75 14.85 4.73 7.86
C ARG A 75 14.96 5.69 9.05
N VAL A 76 14.48 6.91 8.87
CA VAL A 76 14.53 7.91 9.94
C VAL A 76 13.68 7.50 11.14
N VAL A 77 12.53 6.86 10.93
CA VAL A 77 11.70 6.34 12.02
C VAL A 77 12.39 5.14 12.70
N GLN A 78 13.14 4.31 11.95
CA GLN A 78 13.98 3.26 12.53
C GLN A 78 15.06 3.86 13.43
N ASP A 79 15.81 4.85 12.95
CA ASP A 79 16.84 5.55 13.75
C ASP A 79 16.28 6.14 15.06
N LEU A 80 15.00 6.55 15.05
CA LEU A 80 14.31 7.01 16.24
C LEU A 80 13.99 5.85 17.21
N PHE A 81 13.57 4.69 16.73
CA PHE A 81 13.36 3.52 17.58
C PHE A 81 14.67 3.05 18.20
N ASP A 82 15.76 3.05 17.45
CA ASP A 82 17.08 2.69 17.95
C ASP A 82 17.58 3.67 19.04
N THR A 83 17.17 4.94 18.96
CA THR A 83 17.59 6.00 19.88
C THR A 83 16.70 6.10 21.11
N TYR A 84 15.38 6.03 20.96
CA TYR A 84 14.40 6.36 21.98
C TYR A 84 13.63 5.14 22.51
N GLY A 85 13.78 3.97 21.88
CA GLY A 85 13.05 2.76 22.23
C GLY A 85 11.79 2.52 21.37
N PRO A 86 11.01 1.49 21.71
CA PRO A 86 9.97 0.94 20.83
C PRO A 86 8.70 1.82 20.72
N ILE A 87 8.63 2.95 21.41
CA ILE A 87 7.56 3.95 21.28
C ILE A 87 8.16 5.35 21.20
N VAL A 88 7.80 6.13 20.15
CA VAL A 88 8.41 7.43 19.88
C VAL A 88 7.37 8.43 19.41
N ARG A 89 7.43 9.66 19.94
CA ARG A 89 6.64 10.78 19.43
C ARG A 89 7.29 11.35 18.16
N ILE A 90 6.62 11.20 17.01
CA ILE A 90 7.11 11.62 15.69
C ILE A 90 6.41 12.86 15.14
N GLY A 91 5.46 13.41 15.88
CA GLY A 91 4.72 14.62 15.51
C GLY A 91 3.97 15.20 16.70
N PRO A 92 3.39 16.41 16.56
CA PRO A 92 2.63 17.05 17.64
C PRO A 92 1.52 16.15 18.19
N ASN A 93 0.86 15.38 17.31
CA ASN A 93 -0.22 14.45 17.65
C ASN A 93 0.01 13.07 17.04
N LYS A 94 1.29 12.67 16.83
CA LYS A 94 1.64 11.40 16.18
C LYS A 94 2.65 10.62 17.00
N VAL A 95 2.36 9.34 17.19
CA VAL A 95 3.20 8.37 17.92
C VAL A 95 3.47 7.17 17.02
N ALA A 96 4.73 6.83 16.85
CA ALA A 96 5.15 5.58 16.22
C ALA A 96 5.48 4.54 17.29
N PHE A 97 5.25 3.26 16.97
CA PHE A 97 5.61 2.15 17.84
C PHE A 97 6.12 0.95 17.03
N CYS A 98 6.99 0.16 17.66
CA CYS A 98 7.55 -1.08 17.10
C CYS A 98 7.43 -2.19 18.14
N ASP A 99 6.21 -2.76 18.27
CA ASP A 99 5.90 -3.86 19.16
C ASP A 99 4.74 -4.70 18.58
N ALA A 100 4.94 -6.02 18.51
CA ALA A 100 3.97 -6.94 17.91
C ALA A 100 2.68 -7.06 18.69
N GLY A 101 2.73 -6.99 20.03
CA GLY A 101 1.56 -7.02 20.90
C GLY A 101 0.68 -5.79 20.68
N THR A 102 1.30 -4.61 20.70
CA THR A 102 0.65 -3.32 20.41
C THR A 102 0.09 -3.28 19.00
N MET A 103 0.84 -3.77 18.01
CA MET A 103 0.37 -3.90 16.63
C MET A 103 -0.91 -4.73 16.56
N ARG A 104 -0.94 -5.91 17.19
CA ARG A 104 -2.14 -6.74 17.24
C ARG A 104 -3.30 -6.03 17.94
N SER A 105 -3.04 -5.33 19.04
CA SER A 105 -4.04 -4.55 19.78
C SER A 105 -4.70 -3.50 18.87
N VAL A 106 -3.90 -2.63 18.23
CA VAL A 106 -4.38 -1.51 17.40
C VAL A 106 -5.11 -1.99 16.14
N TYR A 107 -4.52 -2.95 15.39
CA TYR A 107 -5.00 -3.28 14.04
C TYR A 107 -5.97 -4.47 14.01
N CYS A 108 -5.86 -5.42 14.94
CA CYS A 108 -6.67 -6.63 14.93
C CYS A 108 -7.79 -6.60 15.99
N VAL A 109 -7.47 -6.23 17.24
CA VAL A 109 -8.44 -6.25 18.34
C VAL A 109 -9.33 -5.02 18.28
N HIS A 110 -8.74 -3.82 18.40
CA HIS A 110 -9.51 -2.57 18.47
C HIS A 110 -9.88 -2.01 17.10
N LYS A 111 -9.19 -2.43 16.03
CA LYS A 111 -9.53 -2.11 14.64
C LYS A 111 -9.68 -0.59 14.39
N PHE A 112 -8.70 0.20 14.86
CA PHE A 112 -8.74 1.66 14.76
C PHE A 112 -8.94 2.13 13.31
N ASP A 113 -9.67 3.23 13.16
CA ASP A 113 -9.89 3.87 11.87
C ASP A 113 -8.60 4.42 11.28
N LYS A 114 -8.53 4.54 9.97
CA LYS A 114 -7.40 5.15 9.26
C LYS A 114 -7.35 6.66 9.50
N SER A 115 -6.14 7.24 9.46
CA SER A 115 -5.96 8.69 9.52
C SER A 115 -6.36 9.39 8.22
N ALA A 116 -6.54 10.69 8.28
CA ALA A 116 -6.84 11.52 7.10
C ALA A 116 -5.73 11.49 6.03
N TYR A 117 -4.52 11.07 6.36
CA TYR A 117 -3.42 10.89 5.41
C TYR A 117 -3.83 10.10 4.16
N TYR A 118 -4.61 9.03 4.33
CA TYR A 118 -5.04 8.17 3.22
C TYR A 118 -5.93 8.89 2.20
N LYS A 119 -6.53 10.03 2.53
CA LYS A 119 -7.29 10.85 1.55
C LYS A 119 -6.39 11.53 0.51
N SER A 120 -5.09 11.58 0.72
CA SER A 120 -4.14 12.03 -0.31
C SER A 120 -4.05 11.06 -1.50
N LEU A 121 -4.49 9.82 -1.32
CA LEU A 121 -4.44 8.72 -2.30
C LEU A 121 -5.80 8.46 -2.98
N LEU A 122 -6.76 9.39 -2.91
CA LEU A 122 -8.04 9.29 -3.63
C LEU A 122 -7.81 9.09 -5.13
N THR A 123 -8.62 8.21 -5.73
CA THR A 123 -8.69 7.98 -7.16
C THR A 123 -9.97 8.58 -7.73
N ASN A 124 -9.90 9.24 -8.88
CA ASN A 124 -11.05 9.89 -9.52
C ASN A 124 -11.84 10.80 -8.54
N ASN A 125 -11.12 11.46 -7.60
CA ASN A 125 -11.68 12.24 -6.48
C ASN A 125 -12.72 11.48 -5.64
N ASN A 126 -12.63 10.17 -5.54
CA ASN A 126 -13.57 9.32 -4.82
C ASN A 126 -12.84 8.28 -3.95
N ASP A 127 -13.54 7.71 -2.99
CA ASP A 127 -13.01 6.67 -2.12
C ASP A 127 -12.95 5.31 -2.80
N HIS A 128 -11.93 4.56 -2.43
CA HIS A 128 -11.80 3.13 -2.68
C HIS A 128 -11.36 2.41 -1.39
N ALA A 129 -11.18 1.11 -1.41
CA ALA A 129 -10.87 0.33 -0.21
C ALA A 129 -9.69 0.87 0.62
N MET A 130 -8.65 1.42 -0.03
CA MET A 130 -7.48 1.94 0.69
C MET A 130 -7.77 3.30 1.36
N THR A 131 -8.60 4.16 0.77
CA THR A 131 -8.86 5.54 1.22
C THR A 131 -10.11 5.68 2.10
N THR A 132 -10.93 4.63 2.20
CA THR A 132 -12.07 4.58 3.13
C THR A 132 -11.56 4.53 4.57
N LEU A 133 -11.78 5.60 5.34
CA LEU A 133 -11.23 5.74 6.69
C LEU A 133 -11.98 4.88 7.72
N PRO A 134 -13.34 4.96 7.84
CA PRO A 134 -14.07 4.22 8.84
C PRO A 134 -13.98 2.71 8.62
N HIS A 135 -13.83 1.97 9.72
CA HIS A 135 -13.73 0.51 9.67
C HIS A 135 -14.97 -0.15 9.09
N ALA A 136 -16.16 0.29 9.49
CA ALA A 136 -17.44 -0.30 9.07
C ALA A 136 -17.65 -0.18 7.56
N GLU A 137 -17.48 1.01 7.01
CA GLU A 137 -17.64 1.27 5.57
C GLU A 137 -16.63 0.49 4.72
N HIS A 138 -15.37 0.40 5.20
CA HIS A 138 -14.38 -0.44 4.54
C HIS A 138 -14.76 -1.92 4.56
N ALA A 139 -15.32 -2.42 5.67
CA ALA A 139 -15.70 -3.83 5.77
C ALA A 139 -16.77 -4.20 4.72
N ILE A 140 -17.68 -3.27 4.43
CA ILE A 140 -18.66 -3.42 3.34
C ILE A 140 -17.94 -3.49 1.99
N ARG A 141 -17.07 -2.50 1.68
CA ARG A 141 -16.26 -2.51 0.44
C ARG A 141 -15.44 -3.79 0.30
N LYS A 142 -14.78 -4.25 1.36
CA LYS A 142 -13.97 -5.47 1.32
C LYS A 142 -14.78 -6.69 0.93
N LYS A 143 -16.04 -6.79 1.36
CA LYS A 143 -16.93 -7.91 0.99
C LYS A 143 -17.23 -7.96 -0.51
N THR A 144 -17.23 -6.84 -1.22
CA THR A 144 -17.53 -6.81 -2.67
C THR A 144 -16.41 -7.43 -3.50
N TYR A 145 -15.15 -7.26 -3.10
CA TYR A 145 -13.99 -7.72 -3.89
C TYR A 145 -13.27 -8.94 -3.31
N ALA A 146 -13.39 -9.22 -2.00
CA ALA A 146 -12.65 -10.31 -1.35
C ALA A 146 -12.84 -11.69 -2.02
N PRO A 147 -14.03 -12.08 -2.50
CA PRO A 147 -14.22 -13.36 -3.20
C PRO A 147 -13.36 -13.47 -4.47
N HIS A 148 -13.05 -12.36 -5.12
CA HIS A 148 -12.19 -12.33 -6.31
C HIS A 148 -10.76 -12.84 -6.02
N TYR A 149 -10.21 -12.50 -4.85
CA TYR A 149 -8.85 -12.82 -4.46
C TYR A 149 -8.71 -14.13 -3.67
N THR A 150 -9.73 -14.99 -3.65
CA THR A 150 -9.60 -16.33 -3.07
C THR A 150 -8.70 -17.21 -3.94
N PRO A 151 -7.92 -18.13 -3.34
CA PRO A 151 -7.07 -19.04 -4.12
C PRO A 151 -7.84 -19.82 -5.19
N ALA A 152 -9.04 -20.29 -4.89
CA ALA A 152 -9.90 -21.03 -5.83
C ALA A 152 -10.27 -20.17 -7.06
N ASN A 153 -10.67 -18.90 -6.86
CA ASN A 153 -10.99 -18.04 -7.98
C ASN A 153 -9.73 -17.65 -8.79
N LEU A 154 -8.58 -17.44 -8.12
CA LEU A 154 -7.34 -17.10 -8.80
C LEU A 154 -6.78 -18.26 -9.62
N ALA A 155 -7.01 -19.51 -9.20
CA ALA A 155 -6.62 -20.69 -9.96
C ALA A 155 -7.25 -20.72 -11.37
N LEU A 156 -8.45 -20.15 -11.53
CA LEU A 156 -9.12 -20.04 -12.84
C LEU A 156 -8.38 -19.10 -13.81
N PHE A 157 -7.56 -18.21 -13.30
CA PHE A 157 -6.75 -17.30 -14.09
C PHE A 157 -5.32 -17.82 -14.32
N GLN A 158 -4.91 -18.90 -13.66
CA GLN A 158 -3.54 -19.40 -13.74
C GLN A 158 -3.06 -19.69 -15.16
N PRO A 159 -3.85 -20.26 -16.10
CA PRO A 159 -3.41 -20.47 -17.47
C PRO A 159 -2.92 -19.20 -18.15
N GLU A 160 -3.67 -18.09 -18.07
CA GLU A 160 -3.28 -16.82 -18.67
C GLU A 160 -2.12 -16.16 -17.95
N LEU A 161 -2.02 -16.34 -16.63
CA LEU A 161 -0.88 -15.84 -15.84
C LEU A 161 0.40 -16.60 -16.22
N ASN A 162 0.29 -17.91 -16.48
CA ASN A 162 1.38 -18.74 -16.98
C ASN A 162 1.83 -18.28 -18.38
N ASP A 163 0.89 -18.02 -19.30
CA ASP A 163 1.19 -17.48 -20.64
C ASP A 163 1.97 -16.17 -20.57
N LEU A 164 1.56 -15.25 -19.68
CA LEU A 164 2.25 -13.96 -19.49
C LEU A 164 3.66 -14.16 -18.91
N ALA A 165 3.85 -15.10 -18.00
CA ALA A 165 5.15 -15.41 -17.41
C ALA A 165 6.09 -16.10 -18.40
N LEU A 166 5.58 -17.00 -19.26
CA LEU A 166 6.35 -17.61 -20.34
C LEU A 166 6.77 -16.57 -21.39
N LYS A 167 5.85 -15.67 -21.75
CA LYS A 167 6.15 -14.55 -22.65
C LYS A 167 7.22 -13.62 -22.09
N LEU A 168 7.18 -13.32 -20.79
CA LEU A 168 8.26 -12.59 -20.10
C LEU A 168 9.60 -13.30 -20.30
N THR A 169 9.65 -14.63 -20.09
CA THR A 169 10.86 -15.42 -20.22
C THR A 169 11.40 -15.41 -21.66
N ASP A 170 10.52 -15.49 -22.65
CA ASP A 170 10.89 -15.38 -24.06
C ASP A 170 11.54 -14.03 -24.38
N ILE A 171 10.96 -12.93 -23.85
CA ILE A 171 11.54 -11.58 -23.99
C ILE A 171 12.93 -11.49 -23.36
N LEU A 172 13.11 -12.04 -22.15
CA LEU A 172 14.39 -12.03 -21.45
C LEU A 172 15.45 -12.87 -22.16
N SER A 173 15.07 -14.02 -22.72
CA SER A 173 15.98 -14.97 -23.37
C SER A 173 16.55 -14.47 -24.69
N ILE A 174 15.83 -13.61 -25.41
CA ILE A 174 16.27 -13.07 -26.71
C ILE A 174 17.25 -11.89 -26.53
N ARG A 175 17.23 -11.22 -25.37
CA ARG A 175 18.02 -10.02 -25.14
C ARG A 175 19.43 -10.34 -24.64
N SER A 176 20.43 -9.95 -25.42
CA SER A 176 21.86 -10.10 -25.05
C SER A 176 22.40 -8.98 -24.15
N SER A 177 21.66 -7.86 -24.03
CA SER A 177 22.02 -6.71 -23.20
C SER A 177 21.24 -6.68 -21.89
N SER A 178 21.71 -5.89 -20.90
CA SER A 178 20.96 -5.64 -19.67
C SER A 178 19.60 -4.97 -19.95
N VAL A 179 18.60 -5.35 -19.17
CA VAL A 179 17.21 -4.93 -19.28
C VAL A 179 16.79 -4.27 -17.97
N ASP A 180 16.10 -3.13 -18.04
CA ASP A 180 15.45 -2.56 -16.85
C ASP A 180 14.25 -3.43 -16.46
N VAL A 181 14.47 -4.34 -15.50
CA VAL A 181 13.44 -5.28 -15.03
C VAL A 181 12.36 -4.60 -14.22
N LEU A 182 12.62 -3.45 -13.59
CA LEU A 182 11.58 -2.72 -12.86
C LEU A 182 10.50 -2.23 -13.82
N ASP A 183 10.90 -1.69 -14.97
CA ASP A 183 9.97 -1.26 -16.00
C ASP A 183 9.29 -2.45 -16.69
N LEU A 184 10.05 -3.49 -17.03
CA LEU A 184 9.51 -4.70 -17.64
C LEU A 184 8.47 -5.40 -16.74
N PHE A 185 8.77 -5.58 -15.45
CA PHE A 185 7.82 -6.20 -14.51
C PHE A 185 6.59 -5.33 -14.28
N ARG A 186 6.70 -4.00 -14.39
CA ARG A 186 5.54 -3.11 -14.33
C ARG A 186 4.59 -3.38 -15.50
N HIS A 187 5.12 -3.53 -16.73
CA HIS A 187 4.32 -3.87 -17.90
C HIS A 187 3.69 -5.26 -17.79
N LEU A 188 4.45 -6.25 -17.27
CA LEU A 188 3.90 -7.56 -16.94
C LEU A 188 2.71 -7.45 -15.97
N MET A 189 2.88 -6.71 -14.88
CA MET A 189 1.82 -6.58 -13.87
C MET A 189 0.61 -5.78 -14.36
N VAL A 190 0.79 -4.84 -15.31
CA VAL A 190 -0.33 -4.19 -15.99
C VAL A 190 -1.16 -5.23 -16.75
N ASP A 191 -0.53 -6.15 -17.50
CA ASP A 191 -1.23 -7.24 -18.21
C ASP A 191 -1.89 -8.22 -17.23
N VAL A 192 -1.23 -8.58 -16.14
CA VAL A 192 -1.79 -9.43 -15.07
C VAL A 192 -3.05 -8.82 -14.45
N ILE A 193 -3.00 -7.54 -14.11
CA ILE A 193 -4.14 -6.84 -13.52
C ILE A 193 -5.23 -6.62 -14.58
N ALA A 194 -4.87 -6.32 -15.83
CA ALA A 194 -5.84 -6.24 -16.93
C ALA A 194 -6.59 -7.55 -17.10
N CYS A 195 -5.90 -8.69 -17.07
CA CYS A 195 -6.51 -10.00 -17.16
C CYS A 195 -7.43 -10.31 -15.97
N THR A 196 -6.95 -10.12 -14.73
CA THR A 196 -7.69 -10.53 -13.53
C THR A 196 -8.79 -9.55 -13.15
N VAL A 197 -8.55 -8.24 -13.28
CA VAL A 197 -9.51 -7.19 -12.88
C VAL A 197 -10.51 -6.88 -14.00
N PHE A 198 -10.04 -6.77 -15.25
CA PHE A 198 -10.88 -6.33 -16.38
C PHE A 198 -11.28 -7.47 -17.33
N GLY A 199 -10.69 -8.68 -17.19
CA GLY A 199 -10.97 -9.83 -18.06
C GLY A 199 -10.45 -9.68 -19.49
N SER A 200 -9.49 -8.78 -19.71
CA SER A 200 -8.93 -8.49 -21.04
C SER A 200 -7.40 -8.40 -20.97
N ARG A 201 -6.72 -8.65 -22.07
CA ARG A 201 -5.27 -8.40 -22.18
C ARG A 201 -5.04 -6.95 -22.60
N SER A 202 -4.16 -6.21 -21.90
CA SER A 202 -3.83 -4.83 -22.28
C SER A 202 -2.76 -4.78 -23.38
N GLY A 203 -1.95 -5.83 -23.50
CA GLY A 203 -0.81 -5.87 -24.43
C GLY A 203 0.36 -4.98 -23.99
N SER A 204 0.42 -4.62 -22.71
CA SER A 204 1.45 -3.74 -22.16
C SER A 204 2.84 -4.33 -22.32
N LEU A 205 3.00 -5.63 -22.10
CA LEU A 205 4.26 -6.36 -22.29
C LEU A 205 4.72 -6.37 -23.76
N ASP A 206 3.78 -6.48 -24.72
CA ASP A 206 4.07 -6.36 -26.15
C ASP A 206 4.54 -4.97 -26.53
N ASN A 207 3.87 -3.94 -26.00
CA ASN A 207 4.24 -2.55 -26.22
C ASN A 207 5.65 -2.27 -25.71
N TRP A 208 5.98 -2.76 -24.50
CA TRP A 208 7.32 -2.66 -23.96
C TRP A 208 8.37 -3.32 -24.88
N ASN A 209 8.11 -4.53 -25.35
CA ASN A 209 9.02 -5.27 -26.23
C ASN A 209 9.27 -4.54 -27.57
N LYS A 210 8.25 -3.83 -28.06
CA LYS A 210 8.34 -3.01 -29.29
C LYS A 210 8.93 -1.61 -29.03
N GLY A 211 9.24 -1.25 -27.78
CA GLY A 211 9.70 0.09 -27.41
C GLY A 211 8.62 1.17 -27.51
N VAL A 212 7.34 0.78 -27.49
CA VAL A 212 6.22 1.71 -27.51
C VAL A 212 5.93 2.21 -26.10
N ARG A 213 5.84 3.53 -25.95
CA ARG A 213 5.52 4.16 -24.67
C ARG A 213 4.10 3.78 -24.24
N ASP A 214 3.95 3.28 -23.01
CA ASP A 214 2.66 2.98 -22.40
C ASP A 214 2.27 4.06 -21.36
N PRO A 215 1.31 4.95 -21.69
CA PRO A 215 0.87 5.99 -20.76
C PRO A 215 0.29 5.45 -19.44
N LEU A 216 -0.36 4.28 -19.49
CA LEU A 216 -0.97 3.66 -18.31
C LEU A 216 0.11 3.21 -17.31
N SER A 217 1.14 2.51 -17.77
CA SER A 217 2.26 2.08 -16.93
C SER A 217 2.93 3.27 -16.25
N ILE A 218 3.15 4.37 -16.98
CA ILE A 218 3.71 5.61 -16.45
C ILE A 218 2.79 6.26 -15.42
N ALA A 219 1.48 6.31 -15.69
CA ALA A 219 0.51 6.91 -14.79
C ALA A 219 0.42 6.14 -13.45
N VAL A 220 0.45 4.82 -13.49
CA VAL A 220 0.48 3.96 -12.29
C VAL A 220 1.74 4.25 -11.46
N TYR A 221 2.92 4.30 -12.09
CA TYR A 221 4.19 4.59 -11.42
C TYR A 221 4.25 5.98 -10.79
N ASP A 222 3.57 6.96 -11.36
CA ASP A 222 3.56 8.34 -10.85
C ASP A 222 2.56 8.56 -9.70
N PHE A 223 1.54 7.73 -9.60
CA PHE A 223 0.44 7.93 -8.67
C PHE A 223 0.88 7.98 -7.18
N PRO A 224 1.74 7.07 -6.66
CA PRO A 224 2.22 7.16 -5.28
C PRO A 224 2.98 8.46 -5.01
N LYS A 225 3.81 8.91 -5.94
CA LYS A 225 4.59 10.17 -5.85
C LYS A 225 3.66 11.39 -5.84
N ARG A 226 2.64 11.38 -6.69
CA ARG A 226 1.56 12.37 -6.67
C ARG A 226 0.87 12.40 -5.31
N GLY A 227 0.56 11.23 -4.73
CA GLY A 227 -0.06 11.09 -3.42
C GLY A 227 0.77 11.74 -2.30
N ILE A 228 2.08 11.48 -2.26
CA ILE A 228 3.01 12.11 -1.31
C ILE A 228 3.03 13.62 -1.47
N MET A 229 3.19 14.12 -2.68
CA MET A 229 3.18 15.57 -2.90
C MET A 229 1.86 16.20 -2.49
N ARG A 230 0.73 15.53 -2.79
CA ARG A 230 -0.59 15.98 -2.37
C ARG A 230 -0.77 15.96 -0.84
N SER A 231 -0.13 15.02 -0.12
CA SER A 231 -0.18 14.97 1.35
C SER A 231 0.57 16.13 2.01
N ALA A 232 1.62 16.63 1.36
CA ALA A 232 2.43 17.75 1.86
C ALA A 232 1.89 19.13 1.50
N VAL A 233 0.99 19.22 0.51
CA VAL A 233 0.44 20.48 -0.02
C VAL A 233 -1.01 20.66 0.42
N PRO A 234 -1.42 21.82 0.97
CA PRO A 234 -2.83 22.09 1.28
C PRO A 234 -3.72 21.94 0.06
N THR A 235 -4.93 21.41 0.25
CA THR A 235 -5.84 21.06 -0.86
C THR A 235 -6.13 22.25 -1.80
N TRP A 236 -6.24 23.48 -1.25
CA TRP A 236 -6.46 24.69 -2.04
C TRP A 236 -5.28 25.05 -2.95
N ALA A 237 -4.04 24.76 -2.51
CA ALA A 237 -2.81 25.06 -3.25
C ALA A 237 -2.52 23.98 -4.32
N TRP A 238 -3.07 22.76 -4.20
CA TRP A 238 -2.79 21.67 -5.13
C TRP A 238 -3.09 22.03 -6.59
N LYS A 239 -4.19 22.73 -6.85
CA LYS A 239 -4.55 23.17 -8.22
C LYS A 239 -3.50 24.14 -8.82
N LEU A 240 -2.84 24.94 -7.98
CA LEU A 240 -1.76 25.84 -8.42
C LEU A 240 -0.48 25.05 -8.69
N VAL A 241 -0.15 24.11 -7.82
CA VAL A 241 1.02 23.22 -7.97
C VAL A 241 0.94 22.43 -9.29
N CYS A 242 -0.22 21.95 -9.68
CA CYS A 242 -0.42 21.23 -10.95
C CYS A 242 -0.23 22.11 -12.20
N LYS A 243 -0.18 23.44 -12.06
CA LYS A 243 0.05 24.39 -13.18
C LYS A 243 1.52 24.72 -13.42
N VAL A 244 2.45 24.16 -12.63
CA VAL A 244 3.91 24.37 -12.83
C VAL A 244 4.29 24.06 -14.28
N PRO A 245 5.06 24.93 -14.96
CA PRO A 245 5.37 24.81 -16.39
C PRO A 245 6.47 23.76 -16.67
N ASN A 246 6.24 22.53 -16.21
CA ASN A 246 7.06 21.36 -16.48
C ASN A 246 6.17 20.24 -17.02
N ALA A 247 6.43 19.79 -18.26
CA ALA A 247 5.58 18.81 -18.93
C ALA A 247 5.51 17.48 -18.15
N ARG A 248 6.66 16.96 -17.69
CA ARG A 248 6.73 15.71 -16.93
C ARG A 248 6.00 15.79 -15.58
N PHE A 249 6.10 16.95 -14.93
CA PHE A 249 5.39 17.19 -13.66
C PHE A 249 3.87 17.26 -13.86
N ARG A 250 3.42 17.91 -14.93
CA ARG A 250 1.98 17.95 -15.27
C ARG A 250 1.43 16.58 -15.64
N GLU A 251 2.22 15.75 -16.34
CA GLU A 251 1.86 14.36 -16.63
C GLU A 251 1.66 13.56 -15.34
N MET A 252 2.58 13.68 -14.37
CA MET A 252 2.42 13.08 -13.04
C MET A 252 1.16 13.59 -12.32
N CYS A 253 0.87 14.88 -12.36
CA CYS A 253 -0.36 15.44 -11.79
C CYS A 253 -1.62 14.89 -12.48
N ASN A 254 -1.55 14.56 -13.77
CA ASN A 254 -2.65 14.05 -14.58
C ASN A 254 -2.78 12.51 -14.54
N SER A 255 -1.91 11.80 -13.83
CA SER A 255 -1.91 10.34 -13.76
C SER A 255 -3.26 9.73 -13.34
N ASP A 256 -3.99 10.41 -12.48
CA ASP A 256 -5.33 10.01 -12.02
C ASP A 256 -6.36 9.99 -13.17
N ASN A 257 -6.34 11.01 -14.03
CA ASN A 257 -7.28 11.10 -15.16
C ASN A 257 -6.96 10.04 -16.24
N ILE A 258 -5.66 9.79 -16.53
CA ILE A 258 -5.24 8.75 -17.49
C ILE A 258 -5.75 7.38 -17.04
N MET A 259 -5.59 7.05 -15.76
CA MET A 259 -6.09 5.78 -15.22
C MET A 259 -7.63 5.73 -15.19
N ALA A 260 -8.29 6.84 -14.83
CA ALA A 260 -9.76 6.89 -14.80
C ALA A 260 -10.36 6.68 -16.20
N GLU A 261 -9.75 7.25 -17.24
CA GLU A 261 -10.17 7.07 -18.64
C GLU A 261 -9.98 5.60 -19.09
N TYR A 262 -8.83 5.01 -18.79
CA TYR A 262 -8.58 3.60 -19.10
C TYR A 262 -9.58 2.68 -18.39
N VAL A 263 -9.78 2.84 -17.08
CA VAL A 263 -10.71 1.99 -16.32
C VAL A 263 -12.15 2.22 -16.76
N GLY A 264 -12.53 3.47 -17.05
CA GLY A 264 -13.85 3.82 -17.56
C GLY A 264 -14.15 3.17 -18.90
N SER A 265 -13.17 3.13 -19.83
CA SER A 265 -13.34 2.45 -21.12
C SER A 265 -13.55 0.94 -20.93
N ARG A 266 -12.79 0.29 -20.02
CA ARG A 266 -12.96 -1.13 -19.71
C ARG A 266 -14.30 -1.44 -19.04
N LEU A 267 -14.79 -0.55 -18.18
CA LEU A 267 -16.12 -0.68 -17.59
C LEU A 267 -17.22 -0.62 -18.66
N TYR A 268 -17.10 0.31 -19.58
CA TYR A 268 -18.04 0.44 -20.71
C TYR A 268 -18.03 -0.79 -21.61
N GLU A 269 -16.85 -1.28 -22.00
CA GLU A 269 -16.70 -2.49 -22.81
C GLU A 269 -17.31 -3.72 -22.12
N MET A 270 -17.03 -3.92 -20.82
CA MET A 270 -17.59 -5.04 -20.05
C MET A 270 -19.11 -4.98 -20.03
N ARG A 271 -19.69 -3.80 -19.81
CA ARG A 271 -21.14 -3.60 -19.80
C ARG A 271 -21.76 -3.91 -21.16
N ALA A 272 -21.17 -3.43 -22.25
CA ALA A 272 -21.62 -3.71 -23.61
C ALA A 272 -21.61 -5.21 -23.91
N ASN A 273 -20.54 -5.93 -23.50
CA ASN A 273 -20.44 -7.38 -23.66
C ASN A 273 -21.49 -8.13 -22.84
N MET A 274 -21.76 -7.71 -21.60
CA MET A 274 -22.81 -8.31 -20.77
C MET A 274 -24.20 -8.10 -21.38
N GLN A 275 -24.51 -6.92 -21.93
CA GLN A 275 -25.76 -6.63 -22.63
C GLN A 275 -25.91 -7.48 -23.90
N ALA A 276 -24.84 -7.58 -24.72
CA ALA A 276 -24.84 -8.43 -25.91
C ALA A 276 -25.08 -9.90 -25.58
N ALA A 277 -24.45 -10.42 -24.51
CA ALA A 277 -24.65 -11.79 -24.05
C ALA A 277 -26.10 -12.02 -23.57
N SER A 278 -26.74 -11.06 -22.90
CA SER A 278 -28.14 -11.16 -22.46
C SER A 278 -29.14 -11.19 -23.60
N LEU A 279 -28.81 -10.53 -24.74
CA LEU A 279 -29.66 -10.51 -25.93
C LEU A 279 -29.51 -11.77 -26.80
N SER A 280 -28.37 -12.49 -26.69
CA SER A 280 -28.05 -13.66 -27.51
C SER A 280 -28.50 -15.00 -26.92
N THR A 281 -29.00 -15.04 -25.66
CA THR A 281 -29.33 -16.30 -24.98
C THR A 281 -30.84 -16.40 -24.66
N PRO A 282 -31.62 -17.22 -25.39
CA PRO A 282 -33.06 -17.43 -25.11
C PRO A 282 -33.32 -18.65 -24.23
N ILE A 283 -32.52 -18.98 -23.24
CA ILE A 283 -32.77 -20.16 -22.38
C ILE A 283 -32.88 -19.74 -20.92
N ARG A 284 -34.07 -19.98 -20.35
CA ARG A 284 -34.34 -19.83 -18.92
C ARG A 284 -33.65 -20.94 -18.14
N PRO A 285 -32.73 -20.68 -17.23
CA PRO A 285 -32.25 -21.66 -16.27
C PRO A 285 -33.29 -21.80 -15.14
N THR A 286 -33.66 -23.02 -14.81
CA THR A 286 -34.42 -23.35 -13.59
C THR A 286 -33.43 -23.42 -12.42
N PHE A 287 -33.45 -22.44 -11.55
CA PHE A 287 -32.68 -22.49 -10.30
C PHE A 287 -33.42 -23.32 -9.22
N PRO A 288 -32.69 -24.05 -8.34
CA PRO A 288 -33.28 -24.63 -7.14
C PRO A 288 -33.85 -23.52 -6.24
N ALA A 289 -35.00 -23.76 -5.63
CA ALA A 289 -35.76 -22.79 -4.84
C ALA A 289 -35.01 -22.13 -3.67
N SER A 290 -33.86 -22.68 -3.23
CA SER A 290 -33.04 -22.15 -2.16
C SER A 290 -32.17 -20.92 -2.57
N VAL A 291 -31.99 -20.67 -3.87
CA VAL A 291 -31.18 -19.52 -4.39
C VAL A 291 -32.08 -18.34 -4.76
N SER A 292 -33.35 -18.61 -5.09
CA SER A 292 -34.35 -17.60 -5.49
C SER A 292 -34.66 -16.59 -4.37
N ALA A 293 -34.70 -17.05 -3.10
CA ALA A 293 -35.08 -16.20 -1.98
C ALA A 293 -34.11 -15.05 -1.64
N THR A 294 -32.88 -15.13 -2.11
CA THR A 294 -31.85 -14.10 -1.83
C THR A 294 -31.86 -12.93 -2.85
N PHE A 295 -32.49 -13.15 -4.02
CA PHE A 295 -32.56 -12.16 -5.12
C PHE A 295 -33.88 -11.41 -5.20
N ASP A 296 -34.95 -11.90 -4.54
CA ASP A 296 -36.30 -11.31 -4.62
C ASP A 296 -36.45 -9.93 -3.92
N HIS A 297 -35.44 -9.47 -3.20
CA HIS A 297 -35.44 -8.18 -2.51
C HIS A 297 -34.67 -7.05 -3.23
N MET A 298 -34.19 -7.28 -4.46
CA MET A 298 -33.57 -6.22 -5.28
C MET A 298 -34.63 -5.63 -6.22
N GLU A 299 -34.90 -4.33 -6.11
CA GLU A 299 -35.84 -3.62 -7.00
C GLU A 299 -35.43 -3.76 -8.46
N LYS A 300 -36.32 -4.35 -9.27
CA LYS A 300 -36.09 -4.75 -10.68
C LYS A 300 -35.73 -3.59 -11.62
N ASN A 301 -36.04 -2.34 -11.23
CA ASN A 301 -35.91 -1.16 -12.10
C ASN A 301 -34.51 -0.54 -12.12
N ASP A 302 -33.71 -0.72 -11.07
CA ASP A 302 -32.37 -0.11 -10.98
C ASP A 302 -31.29 -0.89 -11.75
N LEU A 303 -31.49 -2.20 -11.91
CA LEU A 303 -30.55 -3.09 -12.59
C LEU A 303 -30.64 -3.01 -14.11
N SER A 304 -31.82 -2.78 -14.67
CA SER A 304 -32.01 -2.64 -16.12
C SER A 304 -31.42 -1.35 -16.68
N ALA A 305 -31.46 -0.25 -15.90
CA ALA A 305 -30.87 1.03 -16.26
C ALA A 305 -29.33 1.00 -16.28
N LEU A 306 -28.72 0.07 -15.54
CA LEU A 306 -27.27 -0.17 -15.48
C LEU A 306 -26.78 -1.22 -16.50
N GLY A 307 -27.68 -1.79 -17.32
CA GLY A 307 -27.33 -2.84 -18.27
C GLY A 307 -27.11 -4.21 -17.63
N TYR A 308 -27.65 -4.42 -16.41
CA TYR A 308 -27.67 -5.75 -15.82
C TYR A 308 -28.77 -6.60 -16.48
N PRO A 309 -28.55 -7.88 -16.74
CA PRO A 309 -29.60 -8.77 -17.20
C PRO A 309 -30.70 -8.82 -16.15
N SER A 310 -31.91 -8.37 -16.52
CA SER A 310 -33.10 -8.62 -15.72
C SER A 310 -33.35 -10.13 -15.65
N GLU A 311 -33.24 -10.72 -14.49
CA GLU A 311 -33.52 -12.12 -14.20
C GLU A 311 -32.90 -13.18 -15.13
N GLY A 312 -31.90 -13.90 -14.65
CA GLY A 312 -31.73 -15.31 -15.04
C GLY A 312 -30.80 -15.65 -16.19
N THR A 313 -29.76 -14.86 -16.50
CA THR A 313 -28.76 -15.26 -17.51
C THR A 313 -27.33 -15.35 -16.95
N VAL A 314 -27.17 -16.04 -15.84
CA VAL A 314 -25.86 -16.61 -15.50
C VAL A 314 -25.93 -18.08 -15.88
N ASN A 315 -25.24 -18.48 -16.95
CA ASN A 315 -25.01 -19.88 -17.26
C ASN A 315 -24.25 -20.52 -16.09
N VAL A 316 -24.92 -21.36 -15.31
CA VAL A 316 -24.34 -22.19 -14.24
C VAL A 316 -23.86 -23.51 -14.84
N GLY A 317 -23.01 -23.45 -15.86
CA GLY A 317 -22.52 -24.65 -16.55
C GLY A 317 -21.00 -24.75 -16.67
N ASP A 318 -20.31 -23.61 -16.63
CA ASP A 318 -18.88 -23.56 -16.54
C ASP A 318 -18.51 -22.85 -15.23
N GLU A 319 -17.53 -23.34 -14.48
CA GLU A 319 -16.92 -22.57 -13.37
C GLU A 319 -16.37 -21.27 -13.94
N HIS A 320 -17.24 -20.26 -14.07
CA HIS A 320 -16.95 -19.08 -14.86
C HIS A 320 -15.95 -18.19 -14.12
N LYS A 321 -14.79 -18.10 -14.69
CA LYS A 321 -13.79 -17.09 -14.50
C LYS A 321 -14.42 -15.69 -14.56
N MET A 322 -14.58 -15.06 -13.38
CA MET A 322 -15.27 -13.79 -13.27
C MET A 322 -14.26 -12.68 -12.93
N PRO A 323 -13.97 -11.74 -13.83
CA PRO A 323 -13.13 -10.58 -13.55
C PRO A 323 -13.69 -9.72 -12.42
N LEU A 324 -12.81 -8.99 -11.72
CA LEU A 324 -13.23 -8.16 -10.59
C LEU A 324 -14.28 -7.12 -10.98
N ILE A 325 -14.12 -6.45 -12.12
CA ILE A 325 -15.05 -5.40 -12.56
C ILE A 325 -16.47 -5.94 -12.77
N GLN A 326 -16.59 -7.17 -13.27
CA GLN A 326 -17.87 -7.84 -13.42
C GLN A 326 -18.53 -8.13 -12.06
N ARG A 327 -17.74 -8.54 -11.04
CA ARG A 327 -18.23 -8.71 -9.67
C ARG A 327 -18.69 -7.39 -9.05
N LEU A 328 -17.93 -6.30 -9.28
CA LEU A 328 -18.28 -4.98 -8.77
C LEU A 328 -19.58 -4.45 -9.40
N LEU A 329 -19.83 -4.77 -10.68
CA LEU A 329 -21.08 -4.46 -11.35
C LEU A 329 -22.27 -5.21 -10.74
N GLY A 330 -22.07 -6.44 -10.25
CA GLY A 330 -23.10 -7.29 -9.63
C GLY A 330 -23.34 -7.06 -8.13
N THR A 331 -22.61 -6.15 -7.47
CA THR A 331 -22.68 -5.95 -6.02
C THR A 331 -23.05 -4.53 -5.63
N LYS A 332 -23.88 -4.37 -4.57
CA LYS A 332 -24.18 -3.05 -3.99
C LYS A 332 -22.95 -2.47 -3.30
N MET A 333 -22.55 -1.27 -3.68
CA MET A 333 -21.50 -0.51 -3.01
C MET A 333 -22.03 0.18 -1.73
N PRO A 334 -21.16 0.49 -0.72
CA PRO A 334 -21.58 1.11 0.56
C PRO A 334 -22.35 2.41 0.42
N SER A 335 -22.18 3.08 -0.69
CA SER A 335 -22.86 4.30 -1.05
C SER A 335 -24.34 4.11 -1.37
N ASP A 336 -24.77 2.88 -1.73
CA ASP A 336 -26.13 2.60 -2.21
C ASP A 336 -27.12 2.45 -1.06
N GLU A 337 -26.63 2.12 0.16
CA GLU A 337 -27.50 1.89 1.33
C GLU A 337 -28.00 3.17 2.00
N LYS A 338 -27.28 4.30 1.84
CA LYS A 338 -27.59 5.55 2.57
C LYS A 338 -28.28 6.65 1.75
N ASN A 339 -28.18 6.60 0.43
CA ASN A 339 -28.81 7.55 -0.46
C ASN A 339 -29.16 6.83 -1.77
N GLN A 340 -30.34 7.08 -2.30
CA GLN A 340 -30.74 6.74 -3.67
C GLN A 340 -29.80 7.48 -4.65
N LYS A 341 -28.63 6.84 -4.95
CA LYS A 341 -27.63 7.45 -5.84
C LYS A 341 -27.98 7.19 -7.29
N ASP A 342 -27.72 8.19 -8.10
CA ASP A 342 -27.81 8.06 -9.55
C ASP A 342 -26.75 7.10 -10.12
N VAL A 343 -27.01 6.56 -11.30
CA VAL A 343 -26.15 5.61 -12.03
C VAL A 343 -24.71 6.12 -12.16
N VAL A 344 -24.54 7.43 -12.36
CA VAL A 344 -23.23 8.10 -12.53
C VAL A 344 -22.36 7.98 -11.28
N THR A 345 -22.97 8.06 -10.10
CA THR A 345 -22.25 7.93 -8.82
C THR A 345 -21.79 6.50 -8.57
N ILE A 346 -22.62 5.51 -8.92
CA ILE A 346 -22.28 4.09 -8.81
C ILE A 346 -21.11 3.75 -9.75
N GLU A 347 -21.15 4.20 -10.99
CA GLU A 347 -20.05 4.03 -11.94
C GLU A 347 -18.74 4.61 -11.44
N ARG A 348 -18.81 5.81 -10.87
CA ARG A 348 -17.64 6.48 -10.30
C ARG A 348 -17.05 5.70 -9.13
N ASP A 349 -17.88 5.10 -8.28
CA ASP A 349 -17.45 4.23 -7.19
C ASP A 349 -16.72 2.98 -7.72
N ILE A 350 -17.26 2.34 -8.76
CA ILE A 350 -16.65 1.16 -9.41
C ILE A 350 -15.32 1.53 -10.07
N VAL A 351 -15.28 2.64 -10.82
CA VAL A 351 -14.04 3.12 -11.46
C VAL A 351 -12.98 3.39 -10.40
N SER A 352 -13.31 4.08 -9.31
CA SER A 352 -12.36 4.36 -8.24
C SER A 352 -11.84 3.10 -7.56
N GLU A 353 -12.70 2.12 -7.29
CA GLU A 353 -12.31 0.85 -6.71
C GLU A 353 -11.36 0.08 -7.65
N ALA A 354 -11.72 -0.05 -8.93
CA ALA A 354 -10.90 -0.75 -9.93
C ALA A 354 -9.54 -0.04 -10.15
N MET A 355 -9.50 1.30 -10.16
CA MET A 355 -8.24 2.07 -10.17
C MET A 355 -7.38 1.77 -8.94
N GLY A 356 -7.99 1.66 -7.75
CA GLY A 356 -7.30 1.28 -6.52
C GLY A 356 -6.62 -0.08 -6.64
N HIS A 357 -7.29 -1.06 -7.24
CA HIS A 357 -6.73 -2.40 -7.49
C HIS A 357 -5.63 -2.39 -8.56
N LEU A 358 -5.78 -1.60 -9.62
CA LEU A 358 -4.75 -1.43 -10.66
C LEU A 358 -3.45 -0.87 -10.05
N ILE A 359 -3.53 0.24 -9.33
CA ILE A 359 -2.37 0.89 -8.71
C ILE A 359 -1.69 -0.06 -7.73
N ALA A 360 -2.48 -0.68 -6.83
CA ALA A 360 -1.94 -1.54 -5.79
C ALA A 360 -1.27 -2.79 -6.34
N GLY A 361 -1.80 -3.39 -7.42
CA GLY A 361 -1.29 -4.65 -7.97
C GLY A 361 -0.04 -4.49 -8.84
N VAL A 362 0.11 -3.35 -9.53
CA VAL A 362 1.21 -3.15 -10.48
C VAL A 362 2.51 -2.78 -9.76
N ASP A 363 2.52 -1.67 -9.03
CA ASP A 363 3.76 -1.06 -8.53
C ASP A 363 4.40 -1.88 -7.40
N THR A 364 3.58 -2.48 -6.53
CA THR A 364 4.07 -3.29 -5.41
C THR A 364 4.75 -4.58 -5.88
N SER A 365 4.13 -5.30 -6.79
CA SER A 365 4.66 -6.59 -7.28
C SER A 365 5.88 -6.40 -8.17
N SER A 366 5.89 -5.41 -9.06
CA SER A 366 7.04 -5.11 -9.92
C SER A 366 8.28 -4.70 -9.12
N THR A 367 8.10 -3.88 -8.09
CA THR A 367 9.19 -3.48 -7.19
C THR A 367 9.75 -4.68 -6.42
N SER A 368 8.88 -5.51 -5.83
CA SER A 368 9.32 -6.70 -5.09
C SER A 368 10.08 -7.67 -5.99
N LEU A 369 9.57 -7.96 -7.19
CA LEU A 369 10.26 -8.81 -8.17
C LEU A 369 11.62 -8.23 -8.56
N SER A 370 11.74 -6.92 -8.77
CA SER A 370 13.00 -6.27 -9.14
C SER A 370 14.08 -6.48 -8.08
N TYR A 371 13.75 -6.32 -6.79
CA TYR A 371 14.68 -6.60 -5.70
C TYR A 371 15.00 -8.08 -5.57
N MET A 372 14.03 -8.98 -5.79
CA MET A 372 14.26 -10.43 -5.80
C MET A 372 15.29 -10.83 -6.84
N PHE A 373 15.15 -10.35 -8.07
CA PHE A 373 16.10 -10.66 -9.14
C PHE A 373 17.44 -9.94 -8.97
N TRP A 374 17.46 -8.76 -8.36
CA TRP A 374 18.71 -8.13 -7.97
C TRP A 374 19.45 -8.97 -6.93
N GLU A 375 18.81 -9.53 -5.91
CA GLU A 375 19.43 -10.46 -4.97
C GLU A 375 19.95 -11.73 -5.67
N LEU A 376 19.16 -12.33 -6.54
CA LEU A 376 19.60 -13.50 -7.31
C LEU A 376 20.81 -13.21 -8.21
N SER A 377 20.96 -11.98 -8.72
CA SER A 377 22.10 -11.59 -9.55
C SER A 377 23.42 -11.51 -8.78
N ARG A 378 23.39 -11.34 -7.46
CA ARG A 378 24.56 -11.17 -6.58
C ARG A 378 24.79 -12.35 -5.61
N ARG A 379 23.76 -13.17 -5.36
CA ARG A 379 23.77 -14.32 -4.46
C ARG A 379 23.70 -15.62 -5.26
N ARG A 380 24.87 -16.02 -5.76
CA ARG A 380 24.98 -17.25 -6.56
C ARG A 380 24.61 -18.52 -5.77
N ASP A 381 24.91 -18.55 -4.47
CA ASP A 381 24.53 -19.60 -3.54
C ASP A 381 23.01 -19.78 -3.47
N VAL A 382 22.27 -18.68 -3.27
CA VAL A 382 20.80 -18.66 -3.25
C VAL A 382 20.23 -19.07 -4.61
N MET A 383 20.81 -18.54 -5.70
CA MET A 383 20.37 -18.85 -7.07
C MET A 383 20.50 -20.35 -7.36
N GLN A 384 21.64 -20.95 -7.07
CA GLN A 384 21.89 -22.38 -7.33
C GLN A 384 20.96 -23.29 -6.53
N ARG A 385 20.73 -22.97 -5.26
CA ARG A 385 19.83 -23.75 -4.41
C ARG A 385 18.38 -23.65 -4.89
N LEU A 386 17.95 -22.45 -5.29
CA LEU A 386 16.63 -22.23 -5.85
C LEU A 386 16.46 -22.95 -7.19
N GLN A 387 17.49 -22.93 -8.06
CA GLN A 387 17.51 -23.67 -9.32
C GLN A 387 17.35 -25.17 -9.10
N ALA A 388 18.06 -25.75 -8.13
CA ALA A 388 17.97 -27.17 -7.83
C ALA A 388 16.54 -27.59 -7.44
N GLU A 389 15.86 -26.83 -6.58
CA GLU A 389 14.45 -27.10 -6.22
C GLU A 389 13.51 -26.92 -7.41
N ILE A 390 13.70 -25.85 -8.18
CA ILE A 390 12.82 -25.54 -9.32
C ILE A 390 13.01 -26.56 -10.46
N ASP A 391 14.23 -27.02 -10.72
CA ASP A 391 14.51 -28.04 -11.74
C ASP A 391 13.79 -29.37 -11.43
N GLU A 392 13.65 -29.70 -10.14
CA GLU A 392 12.91 -30.89 -9.69
C GLU A 392 11.41 -30.76 -9.91
N ILE A 393 10.81 -29.62 -9.51
CA ILE A 393 9.35 -29.43 -9.57
C ILE A 393 8.85 -28.96 -10.96
N MET A 394 9.77 -28.49 -11.83
CA MET A 394 9.51 -28.00 -13.18
C MET A 394 10.48 -28.64 -14.21
N PRO A 395 10.37 -29.96 -14.46
CA PRO A 395 11.28 -30.67 -15.37
C PRO A 395 11.26 -30.10 -16.79
N ASP A 396 10.06 -29.79 -17.30
CA ASP A 396 9.88 -29.05 -18.56
C ASP A 396 9.91 -27.55 -18.29
N PRO A 397 10.86 -26.78 -18.87
CA PRO A 397 10.99 -25.35 -18.66
C PRO A 397 9.81 -24.52 -19.18
N ARG A 398 8.91 -25.12 -19.97
CA ARG A 398 7.70 -24.45 -20.53
C ARG A 398 6.42 -24.81 -19.77
N VAL A 399 6.45 -25.81 -18.86
CA VAL A 399 5.28 -26.27 -18.11
C VAL A 399 5.38 -25.77 -16.69
N ILE A 400 4.70 -24.66 -16.38
CA ILE A 400 4.68 -24.06 -15.04
C ILE A 400 3.80 -24.91 -14.12
N PRO A 401 4.30 -25.32 -12.94
CA PRO A 401 3.54 -26.12 -11.99
C PRO A 401 2.31 -25.38 -11.44
N ASP A 402 1.33 -26.14 -10.99
CA ASP A 402 0.17 -25.59 -10.29
C ASP A 402 0.56 -24.80 -9.04
N ALA A 403 -0.29 -23.83 -8.68
CA ALA A 403 -0.11 -23.01 -7.47
C ALA A 403 0.08 -23.85 -6.20
N THR A 404 -0.53 -25.03 -6.12
CA THR A 404 -0.38 -25.96 -4.98
C THR A 404 1.02 -26.53 -4.85
N VAL A 405 1.69 -26.83 -5.95
CA VAL A 405 3.09 -27.28 -5.99
C VAL A 405 4.02 -26.15 -5.59
N LEU A 406 3.87 -24.97 -6.22
CA LEU A 406 4.66 -23.78 -5.89
C LEU A 406 4.50 -23.35 -4.42
N ASN A 407 3.30 -23.52 -3.85
CA ASN A 407 3.05 -23.22 -2.43
C ASN A 407 3.71 -24.20 -1.46
N ARG A 408 4.07 -25.41 -1.91
CA ARG A 408 4.75 -26.44 -1.11
C ARG A 408 6.27 -26.42 -1.27
N SER A 409 6.81 -25.72 -2.26
CA SER A 409 8.24 -25.60 -2.50
C SER A 409 8.92 -24.86 -1.35
N GLU A 410 9.77 -25.55 -0.62
CA GLU A 410 10.27 -25.09 0.67
C GLU A 410 11.20 -23.89 0.52
N TYR A 411 12.23 -24.03 -0.32
CA TYR A 411 13.23 -22.98 -0.52
C TYR A 411 12.68 -21.78 -1.30
N LEU A 412 11.84 -22.01 -2.31
CA LEU A 412 11.13 -20.93 -3.01
C LEU A 412 10.31 -20.07 -2.03
N ASN A 413 9.60 -20.73 -1.09
CA ASN A 413 8.82 -19.99 -0.10
C ASN A 413 9.69 -19.27 0.94
N ALA A 414 10.82 -19.86 1.33
CA ALA A 414 11.82 -19.24 2.19
C ALA A 414 12.42 -17.99 1.52
N PHE A 415 12.82 -18.10 0.25
CA PHE A 415 13.31 -16.99 -0.57
C PHE A 415 12.27 -15.85 -0.71
N VAL A 416 11.02 -16.18 -1.00
CA VAL A 416 9.94 -15.19 -1.12
C VAL A 416 9.68 -14.48 0.22
N LYS A 417 9.64 -15.21 1.34
CA LYS A 417 9.45 -14.62 2.68
C LYS A 417 10.59 -13.67 3.02
N GLU A 418 11.84 -14.07 2.80
CA GLU A 418 13.00 -13.22 3.08
C GLU A 418 13.03 -11.98 2.19
N SER A 419 12.71 -12.15 0.92
CA SER A 419 12.59 -11.02 0.00
C SER A 419 11.53 -10.01 0.44
N LEU A 420 10.36 -10.49 0.87
CA LEU A 420 9.29 -9.63 1.37
C LEU A 420 9.62 -9.02 2.74
N ARG A 421 10.44 -9.68 3.56
CA ARG A 421 10.95 -9.11 4.82
C ARG A 421 11.87 -7.93 4.55
N VAL A 422 12.89 -8.11 3.70
CA VAL A 422 13.91 -7.09 3.44
C VAL A 422 13.39 -6.00 2.51
N TYR A 423 12.66 -6.38 1.45
CA TYR A 423 12.23 -5.53 0.33
C TYR A 423 10.71 -5.45 0.17
N GLY A 424 9.96 -5.63 1.24
CA GLY A 424 8.50 -5.50 1.19
C GLY A 424 8.09 -4.14 0.62
N ALA A 425 7.26 -4.14 -0.42
CA ALA A 425 6.96 -2.96 -1.22
C ALA A 425 6.20 -1.84 -0.47
N ALA A 426 5.54 -2.15 0.67
CA ALA A 426 4.78 -1.18 1.46
C ALA A 426 5.35 -1.08 2.90
N PRO A 427 6.57 -0.55 3.09
CA PRO A 427 7.27 -0.56 4.37
C PRO A 427 6.81 0.53 5.33
N SER A 428 6.05 1.54 4.86
CA SER A 428 5.78 2.81 5.54
C SER A 428 4.80 2.70 6.70
N LEU A 429 4.69 3.79 7.47
CA LEU A 429 3.79 3.92 8.61
C LEU A 429 2.32 3.64 8.25
N LEU A 430 1.71 2.74 8.98
CA LEU A 430 0.30 2.37 8.85
C LEU A 430 -0.56 3.17 9.84
N GLU A 431 -0.80 4.45 9.57
CA GLU A 431 -1.47 5.37 10.49
C GLU A 431 -2.90 4.95 10.86
N ARG A 432 -3.22 5.05 12.14
CA ARG A 432 -4.54 4.84 12.75
C ARG A 432 -4.85 5.96 13.74
N VAL A 433 -6.13 6.17 14.03
CA VAL A 433 -6.60 7.19 14.95
C VAL A 433 -7.15 6.52 16.22
N VAL A 434 -6.68 6.94 17.39
CA VAL A 434 -7.25 6.50 18.67
C VAL A 434 -8.72 6.92 18.71
N PRO A 435 -9.68 5.98 18.90
CA PRO A 435 -11.09 6.29 18.82
C PRO A 435 -11.58 7.15 19.96
N SER A 436 -12.57 8.02 19.70
CA SER A 436 -13.28 8.73 20.75
C SER A 436 -14.31 7.81 21.44
N PRO A 437 -14.73 8.11 22.70
CA PRO A 437 -15.75 7.35 23.41
C PRO A 437 -17.07 7.22 22.67
N SER A 438 -17.41 8.24 21.90
CA SER A 438 -18.63 8.31 21.07
C SER A 438 -18.48 7.69 19.69
N SER A 439 -17.29 7.17 19.36
CA SER A 439 -17.07 6.54 18.04
C SER A 439 -17.77 5.18 17.96
N PRO A 440 -18.54 4.88 16.90
CA PRO A 440 -19.14 3.58 16.66
C PRO A 440 -18.14 2.42 16.57
N SER A 441 -16.87 2.75 16.30
CA SER A 441 -15.76 1.79 16.20
C SER A 441 -15.16 1.40 17.54
N ARG A 442 -15.57 2.03 18.66
CA ARG A 442 -15.04 1.70 20.00
C ARG A 442 -15.60 0.36 20.47
N PRO A 443 -14.76 -0.65 20.73
CA PRO A 443 -15.23 -1.93 21.26
C PRO A 443 -15.84 -1.78 22.66
N SER A 444 -16.99 -2.43 22.92
CA SER A 444 -17.74 -2.33 24.18
C SER A 444 -16.98 -2.78 25.44
N HIS A 445 -15.90 -3.55 25.28
CA HIS A 445 -15.08 -4.01 26.41
C HIS A 445 -14.13 -2.96 26.98
N LEU A 446 -13.92 -1.82 26.30
CA LEU A 446 -13.16 -0.69 26.85
C LEU A 446 -13.96 0.13 27.88
N THR A 447 -15.25 -0.17 28.07
CA THR A 447 -16.15 0.59 28.95
C THR A 447 -16.37 -0.03 30.32
N LYS A 448 -15.80 -1.21 30.63
CA LYS A 448 -15.95 -1.83 31.96
C LYS A 448 -14.60 -1.84 32.70
N PRO A 449 -14.53 -1.28 33.92
CA PRO A 449 -13.38 -1.49 34.77
C PRO A 449 -13.34 -2.97 35.17
N SER A 450 -12.25 -3.66 34.90
CA SER A 450 -11.98 -5.01 35.38
C SER A 450 -11.76 -4.97 36.89
N SER A 451 -12.84 -5.15 37.65
CA SER A 451 -12.75 -5.40 39.06
C SER A 451 -12.77 -6.90 39.33
N LYS A 452 -11.60 -7.54 39.35
CA LYS A 452 -11.30 -8.68 40.25
C LYS A 452 -9.80 -9.00 40.19
N PRO A 453 -9.08 -8.94 41.33
CA PRO A 453 -7.72 -9.43 41.43
C PRO A 453 -7.76 -10.95 41.57
N ASN A 454 -7.26 -11.69 40.60
CA ASN A 454 -6.95 -13.11 40.76
C ASN A 454 -5.55 -13.23 41.38
N SER A 455 -5.55 -13.48 42.68
CA SER A 455 -4.39 -13.92 43.44
C SER A 455 -4.02 -15.36 43.03
N ARG A 456 -2.91 -15.51 42.31
CA ARG A 456 -2.04 -16.69 42.40
C ARG A 456 -0.61 -16.30 42.09
N ALA A 457 0.17 -16.29 43.15
CA ALA A 457 1.59 -16.05 43.18
C ALA A 457 2.34 -17.18 42.47
N GLY A 458 3.23 -16.79 41.58
CA GLY A 458 4.30 -17.61 41.03
C GLY A 458 5.55 -16.74 40.94
N SER A 459 6.40 -16.86 41.96
CA SER A 459 7.69 -16.21 42.11
C SER A 459 8.62 -16.61 40.96
N ARG A 460 9.16 -15.64 40.22
CA ARG A 460 10.48 -15.73 39.60
C ARG A 460 11.14 -14.35 39.56
N ASN A 461 12.32 -14.29 40.14
CA ASN A 461 13.22 -13.17 40.25
C ASN A 461 13.64 -12.64 38.89
N THR A 462 13.44 -11.37 38.64
CA THR A 462 14.21 -10.59 37.67
C THR A 462 14.61 -9.27 38.30
N SER A 463 15.87 -8.90 38.12
CA SER A 463 16.56 -7.75 38.71
C SER A 463 15.91 -6.42 38.40
N PRO A 464 16.02 -5.40 39.27
CA PRO A 464 15.30 -4.14 39.12
C PRO A 464 15.99 -3.24 38.10
N SER A 465 15.32 -2.95 36.99
CA SER A 465 15.63 -1.81 36.16
C SER A 465 15.06 -0.55 36.80
N ARG A 466 15.85 0.48 36.74
CA ARG A 466 15.75 1.82 37.32
C ARG A 466 14.31 2.36 37.30
N ALA A 467 13.74 2.57 38.45
CA ALA A 467 12.42 3.17 38.65
C ALA A 467 12.39 4.61 38.11
N ALA A 468 11.61 4.85 37.09
CA ALA A 468 11.14 6.17 36.73
C ALA A 468 10.12 6.60 37.81
N SER A 469 10.29 7.79 38.37
CA SER A 469 9.38 8.38 39.37
C SER A 469 7.95 8.44 38.81
N PRO A 470 6.91 8.14 39.57
CA PRO A 470 5.54 8.26 39.12
C PRO A 470 5.18 9.74 39.00
N ILE A 471 5.24 10.26 37.79
CA ILE A 471 4.52 11.49 37.44
C ILE A 471 3.05 11.12 37.54
N LEU A 472 2.29 11.80 38.40
CA LEU A 472 0.83 11.66 38.49
C LEU A 472 0.21 11.82 37.10
N SER A 473 -0.05 10.73 36.40
CA SER A 473 -0.79 10.77 35.15
C SER A 473 -2.26 10.98 35.48
N THR A 474 -2.80 12.14 35.17
CA THR A 474 -4.24 12.40 35.13
C THR A 474 -4.83 11.68 33.93
N ALA A 475 -4.70 10.35 33.85
CA ALA A 475 -5.33 9.55 32.84
C ALA A 475 -6.85 9.74 32.94
N ARG A 476 -7.46 10.33 31.92
CA ARG A 476 -8.92 10.40 31.82
C ARG A 476 -9.42 9.00 31.53
N HIS A 477 -10.60 8.63 32.01
CA HIS A 477 -11.25 7.32 31.78
C HIS A 477 -11.44 6.95 30.28
N GLU A 478 -11.06 7.83 29.38
CA GLU A 478 -11.26 7.76 27.93
C GLU A 478 -9.97 7.47 27.15
N ASP A 479 -8.81 7.56 27.81
CA ASP A 479 -7.51 7.40 27.14
C ASP A 479 -7.22 5.93 26.83
N PHE A 480 -6.52 5.69 25.70
CA PHE A 480 -6.06 4.36 25.31
C PHE A 480 -4.66 4.12 25.87
N ASP A 481 -4.49 3.07 26.67
CA ASP A 481 -3.15 2.67 27.12
C ASP A 481 -2.36 2.03 25.98
N MET A 482 -1.23 2.60 25.66
CA MET A 482 -0.26 2.07 24.71
C MET A 482 1.12 1.99 25.37
N MET A 483 1.53 0.77 25.72
CA MET A 483 2.85 0.51 26.33
C MET A 483 3.11 1.35 27.60
N GLY A 484 2.08 1.57 28.41
CA GLY A 484 2.14 2.37 29.64
C GLY A 484 1.92 3.88 29.44
N TYR A 485 1.64 4.34 28.24
CA TYR A 485 1.31 5.74 27.94
C TYR A 485 -0.17 5.90 27.65
N ALA A 486 -0.84 6.81 28.34
CA ALA A 486 -2.24 7.16 28.13
C ALA A 486 -2.38 8.08 26.90
N LEU A 487 -2.96 7.57 25.83
CA LEU A 487 -3.15 8.31 24.56
C LEU A 487 -4.58 8.86 24.47
N PRO A 488 -4.76 10.18 24.36
CA PRO A 488 -6.08 10.77 24.20
C PRO A 488 -6.71 10.42 22.86
N PRO A 489 -8.06 10.42 22.76
CA PRO A 489 -8.77 10.28 21.50
C PRO A 489 -8.28 11.26 20.44
N GLY A 490 -8.22 10.80 19.20
CA GLY A 490 -7.72 11.59 18.07
C GLY A 490 -6.20 11.54 17.88
N THR A 491 -5.44 10.95 18.82
CA THR A 491 -4.00 10.70 18.61
C THR A 491 -3.81 9.76 17.42
N ILE A 492 -2.88 10.10 16.55
CA ILE A 492 -2.47 9.24 15.44
C ILE A 492 -1.38 8.30 15.94
N VAL A 493 -1.61 7.00 15.78
CA VAL A 493 -0.65 5.94 16.12
C VAL A 493 -0.29 5.15 14.88
N ALA A 494 0.97 4.73 14.76
CA ALA A 494 1.41 3.98 13.59
C ALA A 494 2.56 3.03 13.91
N THR A 495 2.58 1.88 13.24
CA THR A 495 3.77 1.03 13.10
C THR A 495 4.13 0.92 11.62
N GLN A 496 5.35 0.48 11.34
CA GLN A 496 5.84 0.27 9.99
C GLN A 496 6.44 -1.14 9.83
N ALA A 497 6.16 -1.76 8.70
CA ALA A 497 6.74 -3.06 8.37
C ALA A 497 8.27 -3.01 8.32
N TRP A 498 8.85 -1.88 7.88
CA TRP A 498 10.30 -1.66 7.86
C TRP A 498 10.98 -2.02 9.18
N SER A 499 10.50 -1.46 10.29
CA SER A 499 11.08 -1.69 11.63
C SER A 499 10.74 -3.07 12.18
N MET A 500 9.48 -3.51 12.01
CA MET A 500 9.06 -4.85 12.45
C MET A 500 9.88 -5.96 11.79
N HIS A 501 10.28 -5.77 10.54
CA HIS A 501 11.08 -6.73 9.77
C HIS A 501 12.59 -6.67 10.09
N ARG A 502 13.04 -5.65 10.83
CA ARG A 502 14.45 -5.39 11.18
C ARG A 502 14.72 -5.47 12.67
N ASP A 503 13.79 -6.03 13.41
CA ASP A 503 13.95 -6.31 14.84
C ASP A 503 15.02 -7.41 15.01
N GLU A 504 16.19 -7.05 15.52
CA GLU A 504 17.34 -7.96 15.69
C GLU A 504 17.08 -9.08 16.71
N ASP A 505 16.18 -8.86 17.67
CA ASP A 505 15.76 -9.88 18.63
C ASP A 505 14.91 -10.98 17.99
N VAL A 506 14.33 -10.69 16.82
CA VAL A 506 13.46 -11.62 16.05
C VAL A 506 14.17 -12.15 14.81
N PHE A 507 14.93 -11.28 14.14
CA PHE A 507 15.67 -11.56 12.90
C PHE A 507 17.17 -11.28 13.12
N PRO A 508 17.92 -12.18 13.75
CA PRO A 508 19.36 -11.99 13.93
C PRO A 508 20.05 -11.68 12.60
N SER A 509 20.93 -10.67 12.58
CA SER A 509 21.53 -10.12 11.36
C SER A 509 20.44 -9.64 10.37
N ALA A 510 19.53 -8.78 10.84
CA ALA A 510 18.32 -8.41 10.13
C ALA A 510 18.56 -7.76 8.76
N GLU A 511 19.70 -7.06 8.57
CA GLU A 511 20.06 -6.47 7.27
C GLU A 511 20.65 -7.51 6.28
N THR A 512 20.97 -8.71 6.75
CA THR A 512 21.49 -9.80 5.89
C THR A 512 20.33 -10.54 5.24
N PHE A 513 20.39 -10.67 3.90
CA PHE A 513 19.45 -11.48 3.15
C PHE A 513 19.79 -12.98 3.32
N LEU A 514 18.96 -13.71 4.06
CA LEU A 514 19.19 -15.10 4.45
C LEU A 514 17.89 -15.92 4.36
N PRO A 515 17.57 -16.51 3.21
CA PRO A 515 16.36 -17.35 3.06
C PRO A 515 16.32 -18.51 4.06
N GLU A 516 17.48 -19.06 4.43
CA GLU A 516 17.65 -20.20 5.32
C GLU A 516 17.03 -19.98 6.71
N ARG A 517 16.90 -18.72 7.16
CA ARG A 517 16.24 -18.43 8.44
C ARG A 517 14.79 -18.92 8.52
N TRP A 518 14.13 -19.11 7.38
CA TRP A 518 12.75 -19.57 7.28
C TRP A 518 12.61 -21.10 7.22
N LEU A 519 13.74 -21.81 7.16
CA LEU A 519 13.78 -23.27 7.18
C LEU A 519 13.90 -23.76 8.60
N VAL A 520 13.40 -24.98 8.84
CA VAL A 520 13.57 -25.69 10.12
C VAL A 520 15.00 -26.22 10.18
N ASP A 521 15.71 -25.94 11.27
CA ASP A 521 17.00 -26.59 11.52
C ASP A 521 16.74 -28.03 11.98
N PRO A 522 17.17 -29.05 11.19
CA PRO A 522 16.92 -30.45 11.53
C PRO A 522 17.72 -30.92 12.78
N HIS A 523 18.69 -30.13 13.22
CA HIS A 523 19.55 -30.47 14.39
C HIS A 523 19.12 -29.74 15.67
N ALA A 524 18.23 -28.76 15.56
CA ALA A 524 17.69 -28.02 16.70
C ALA A 524 16.50 -28.75 17.35
N ASP A 525 16.20 -28.37 18.59
CA ASP A 525 14.97 -28.81 19.25
C ASP A 525 13.73 -28.30 18.50
N ARG A 526 12.82 -29.21 18.21
CA ARG A 526 11.64 -28.93 17.39
C ARG A 526 10.74 -27.85 17.99
N GLU A 527 10.54 -27.87 19.30
CA GLU A 527 9.67 -26.91 19.99
C GLU A 527 10.27 -25.50 19.93
N VAL A 528 11.61 -25.40 20.11
CA VAL A 528 12.35 -24.13 19.99
C VAL A 528 12.28 -23.58 18.56
N GLU A 529 12.40 -24.44 17.54
CA GLU A 529 12.30 -24.03 16.14
C GLU A 529 10.87 -23.58 15.76
N GLU A 530 9.85 -24.31 16.23
CA GLU A 530 8.46 -23.91 16.02
C GLU A 530 8.16 -22.55 16.67
N GLU A 531 8.67 -22.29 17.89
CA GLU A 531 8.53 -20.99 18.57
C GLU A 531 9.29 -19.88 17.83
N ARG A 532 10.53 -20.13 17.39
CA ARG A 532 11.34 -19.19 16.59
C ARG A 532 10.62 -18.79 15.32
N LEU A 533 10.14 -19.75 14.53
CA LEU A 533 9.41 -19.50 13.30
C LEU A 533 8.09 -18.78 13.55
N ALA A 534 7.35 -19.16 14.59
CA ALA A 534 6.10 -18.49 14.97
C ALA A 534 6.32 -17.01 15.33
N ARG A 535 7.41 -16.69 16.07
CA ARG A 535 7.81 -15.35 16.42
C ARG A 535 8.17 -14.52 15.17
N MET A 536 8.94 -15.10 14.25
CA MET A 536 9.29 -14.48 12.97
C MET A 536 8.03 -14.21 12.11
N HIS A 537 7.11 -15.18 12.03
CA HIS A 537 5.86 -15.01 11.30
C HIS A 537 4.95 -13.90 11.88
N LEU A 538 4.97 -13.72 13.20
CA LEU A 538 4.21 -12.64 13.85
C LEU A 538 4.73 -11.25 13.46
N HIS A 539 6.04 -11.11 13.23
CA HIS A 539 6.68 -9.85 12.84
C HIS A 539 6.71 -9.63 11.32
N LEU A 540 6.51 -10.69 10.51
CA LEU A 540 6.49 -10.60 9.05
C LEU A 540 5.14 -10.07 8.56
N VAL A 541 5.05 -8.78 8.31
CA VAL A 541 3.79 -8.08 7.97
C VAL A 541 3.84 -7.28 6.64
N PRO A 542 4.39 -7.84 5.56
CA PRO A 542 4.56 -7.12 4.29
C PRO A 542 3.22 -6.75 3.64
N PHE A 543 2.13 -7.42 4.02
CA PHE A 543 0.77 -7.18 3.54
C PHE A 543 -0.12 -6.48 4.58
N GLY A 544 0.50 -5.93 5.65
CA GLY A 544 -0.23 -5.39 6.79
C GLY A 544 -0.92 -6.49 7.62
N VAL A 545 -1.71 -6.07 8.62
CA VAL A 545 -2.37 -6.97 9.56
C VAL A 545 -3.83 -6.60 9.80
N GLY A 546 -4.59 -7.56 10.30
CA GLY A 546 -5.98 -7.40 10.72
C GLY A 546 -6.95 -7.23 9.56
N THR A 547 -8.06 -6.56 9.83
CA THR A 547 -9.17 -6.44 8.87
C THR A 547 -8.83 -5.59 7.64
N ARG A 548 -7.77 -4.76 7.75
CA ARG A 548 -7.25 -3.89 6.67
C ARG A 548 -6.06 -4.50 5.93
N GLN A 549 -5.75 -5.77 6.17
CA GLN A 549 -4.73 -6.51 5.44
C GLN A 549 -5.00 -6.50 3.93
N CYS A 550 -3.94 -6.52 3.13
CA CYS A 550 -3.98 -6.49 1.67
C CYS A 550 -4.96 -7.53 1.10
N GLY A 551 -5.92 -7.07 0.28
CA GLY A 551 -6.89 -7.95 -0.37
C GLY A 551 -6.28 -8.78 -1.49
N GLY A 552 -5.28 -8.24 -2.21
CA GLY A 552 -4.59 -8.89 -3.32
C GLY A 552 -3.43 -9.81 -2.93
N GLN A 553 -3.22 -10.09 -1.64
CA GLN A 553 -2.09 -10.88 -1.15
C GLN A 553 -1.93 -12.23 -1.88
N ASN A 554 -3.02 -12.95 -2.12
CA ASN A 554 -2.97 -14.25 -2.79
C ASN A 554 -2.53 -14.12 -4.25
N LEU A 555 -3.01 -13.09 -4.98
CA LEU A 555 -2.56 -12.82 -6.34
C LEU A 555 -1.06 -12.45 -6.38
N ALA A 556 -0.61 -11.60 -5.45
CA ALA A 556 0.80 -11.21 -5.36
C ALA A 556 1.70 -12.42 -5.11
N HIS A 557 1.34 -13.28 -4.15
CA HIS A 557 2.09 -14.52 -3.87
C HIS A 557 2.10 -15.48 -5.05
N LEU A 558 0.97 -15.63 -5.76
CA LEU A 558 0.88 -16.49 -6.93
C LEU A 558 1.81 -15.97 -8.04
N MET A 559 1.72 -14.70 -8.38
CA MET A 559 2.52 -14.11 -9.45
C MET A 559 4.02 -14.09 -9.13
N ILE A 560 4.39 -13.75 -7.90
CA ILE A 560 5.81 -13.75 -7.48
C ILE A 560 6.38 -15.16 -7.65
N ARG A 561 5.70 -16.21 -7.18
CA ARG A 561 6.19 -17.59 -7.30
C ARG A 561 6.27 -18.05 -8.75
N ILE A 562 5.25 -17.77 -9.57
CA ILE A 562 5.26 -18.11 -11.00
C ILE A 562 6.44 -17.45 -11.71
N VAL A 563 6.62 -16.12 -11.51
CA VAL A 563 7.69 -15.37 -12.20
C VAL A 563 9.07 -15.81 -11.73
N VAL A 564 9.26 -16.00 -10.42
CA VAL A 564 10.55 -16.49 -9.89
C VAL A 564 10.83 -17.89 -10.42
N ALA A 565 9.88 -18.81 -10.36
CA ALA A 565 10.07 -20.18 -10.81
C ALA A 565 10.43 -20.23 -12.32
N VAL A 566 9.64 -19.57 -13.17
CA VAL A 566 9.86 -19.67 -14.63
C VAL A 566 11.16 -18.99 -15.06
N VAL A 567 11.52 -17.85 -14.46
CA VAL A 567 12.75 -17.15 -14.85
C VAL A 567 13.98 -17.89 -14.32
N VAL A 568 13.97 -18.37 -13.06
CA VAL A 568 15.07 -19.14 -12.47
C VAL A 568 15.27 -20.48 -13.20
N ARG A 569 14.20 -21.12 -13.64
CA ARG A 569 14.27 -22.36 -14.44
C ARG A 569 14.95 -22.13 -15.79
N ASN A 570 14.69 -21.01 -16.43
CA ASN A 570 15.10 -20.75 -17.81
C ASN A 570 16.36 -19.89 -17.94
N CYS A 571 16.72 -19.08 -16.94
CA CYS A 571 17.78 -18.08 -17.05
C CYS A 571 18.72 -18.05 -15.85
N GLU A 572 19.98 -17.74 -16.11
CA GLU A 572 20.92 -17.19 -15.14
C GLU A 572 20.76 -15.67 -15.09
N VAL A 573 20.79 -15.09 -13.88
CA VAL A 573 20.63 -13.64 -13.68
C VAL A 573 21.98 -13.02 -13.31
N ARG A 574 22.33 -11.93 -13.96
CA ARG A 574 23.60 -11.22 -13.72
C ARG A 574 23.37 -9.71 -13.67
N ALA A 575 24.08 -9.03 -12.79
CA ALA A 575 24.16 -7.57 -12.75
C ALA A 575 25.52 -7.08 -13.24
N ASP A 576 25.54 -6.05 -14.07
CA ASP A 576 26.77 -5.27 -14.23
C ASP A 576 26.86 -4.27 -13.07
N VAL A 577 27.90 -4.40 -12.24
CA VAL A 577 28.09 -3.57 -11.04
C VAL A 577 28.19 -2.06 -11.38
N ARG A 578 28.57 -1.72 -12.62
CA ARG A 578 28.61 -0.32 -13.09
C ARG A 578 27.22 0.26 -13.29
N GLU A 579 26.24 -0.55 -13.67
CA GLU A 579 24.84 -0.13 -13.88
C GLU A 579 23.98 -0.38 -12.63
N THR A 580 24.08 -1.57 -12.03
CA THR A 580 23.23 -1.99 -10.90
C THR A 580 24.08 -2.44 -9.72
N ASN A 581 24.07 -1.65 -8.66
CA ASN A 581 24.86 -1.83 -7.45
C ASN A 581 24.09 -1.39 -6.20
N GLU A 582 24.68 -1.53 -5.01
CA GLU A 582 24.03 -1.17 -3.74
C GLU A 582 23.59 0.29 -3.66
N ARG A 583 24.32 1.21 -4.27
CA ARG A 583 23.96 2.62 -4.29
C ARG A 583 22.74 2.86 -5.20
N SER A 584 22.73 2.29 -6.40
CA SER A 584 21.61 2.41 -7.35
C SER A 584 20.35 1.71 -6.82
N MET A 585 20.52 0.59 -6.13
CA MET A 585 19.44 -0.20 -5.53
C MET A 585 19.10 0.21 -4.09
N SER A 586 19.75 1.25 -3.54
CA SER A 586 19.37 1.74 -2.20
C SER A 586 17.89 2.11 -2.14
N MET A 587 17.23 1.63 -1.09
CA MET A 587 15.77 1.75 -0.94
C MET A 587 15.34 3.19 -0.68
N ARG A 588 14.32 3.63 -1.42
CA ARG A 588 13.60 4.90 -1.23
C ARG A 588 12.13 4.59 -0.98
N ASP A 589 11.52 5.30 -0.03
CA ASP A 589 10.14 5.08 0.37
C ASP A 589 9.24 6.27 -0.01
N ALA A 590 8.29 6.00 -0.89
CA ALA A 590 7.26 6.95 -1.31
C ALA A 590 5.88 6.29 -1.19
N PHE A 591 5.50 5.88 0.01
CA PHE A 591 4.39 4.96 0.28
C PHE A 591 4.68 3.54 -0.26
N VAL A 592 5.19 3.45 -1.49
CA VAL A 592 5.76 2.22 -2.09
C VAL A 592 7.27 2.36 -2.16
N LEU A 593 7.97 1.26 -1.89
CA LEU A 593 9.41 1.15 -2.01
C LEU A 593 9.85 1.20 -3.49
N PHE A 594 11.01 1.78 -3.76
CA PHE A 594 11.66 1.72 -5.08
C PHE A 594 13.17 1.96 -4.99
N PRO A 595 13.97 1.51 -5.97
CA PRO A 595 15.41 1.75 -6.01
C PRO A 595 15.74 3.23 -6.27
N ALA A 596 16.83 3.71 -5.68
CA ALA A 596 17.26 5.11 -5.83
C ALA A 596 17.50 5.52 -7.28
N ALA A 597 18.01 4.60 -8.11
CA ALA A 597 18.17 4.83 -9.56
C ALA A 597 16.83 4.90 -10.31
N LYS A 598 15.72 4.42 -9.71
CA LYS A 598 14.40 4.27 -10.35
C LYS A 598 14.39 3.27 -11.52
N GLU A 599 15.41 2.47 -11.64
CA GLU A 599 15.60 1.39 -12.60
C GLU A 599 16.36 0.24 -11.92
N CYS A 600 16.26 -0.97 -12.50
CA CYS A 600 17.02 -2.15 -12.09
C CYS A 600 17.46 -2.90 -13.35
N LYS A 601 18.70 -2.67 -13.80
CA LYS A 601 19.23 -3.28 -15.03
C LYS A 601 19.90 -4.61 -14.75
N LEU A 602 19.37 -5.68 -15.32
CA LEU A 602 19.89 -7.03 -15.17
C LEU A 602 20.02 -7.71 -16.54
N ALA A 603 21.02 -8.58 -16.69
CA ALA A 603 21.19 -9.43 -17.85
C ALA A 603 20.73 -10.85 -17.53
N PHE A 604 20.10 -11.49 -18.51
CA PHE A 604 19.57 -12.85 -18.42
C PHE A 604 20.25 -13.72 -19.47
N VAL A 605 20.89 -14.78 -19.01
CA VAL A 605 21.58 -15.74 -19.87
C VAL A 605 20.75 -17.02 -19.89
N PRO A 606 20.25 -17.46 -21.06
CA PRO A 606 19.50 -18.71 -21.15
C PRO A 606 20.31 -19.89 -20.59
N ARG A 607 19.66 -20.77 -19.83
CA ARG A 607 20.24 -22.02 -19.37
C ARG A 607 20.11 -23.08 -20.45
N ALA A 608 21.16 -23.90 -20.60
CA ALA A 608 21.08 -25.14 -21.38
C ALA A 608 20.25 -26.17 -20.59
N HIS A 609 19.27 -26.78 -21.21
CA HIS A 609 18.37 -27.78 -20.63
C HIS A 609 18.67 -29.16 -21.16
#